data_df3f0cf1e870e1acdbc01de221729a16
#
_entry.id   df3f0cf1e870e1acdbc01de221729a16
#
_cell.length_a   1.000
_cell.length_b   1.000
_cell.length_c   1.000
_cell.angle_alpha   90.00
_cell.angle_beta   90.00
_cell.angle_gamma   90.00
#
_symmetry.space_group_name_H-M   'P 1'
#
loop_
_entity.id
_entity.type
_entity.pdbx_description
1 polymer ?
#
loop_
_entity_poly.entity_id
_entity_poly.type
_entity_poly.pdbx_seq_one_letter_code
_entity_poly.pdbx_strand_id
1 'polypeptide(L)'
;DWHIWIRDMNKCKTTNTTHTMQPHPLSPLHPPRPLVGIDISNMFYDTCSLIYDDALENHDWEGFKLEMIRVFALDIPFSERELFNARHDDAVQKLFDLVYSTYKERMQRISELAYPFIKRIYENTRYINVAFPITDGKKTLNVVTPVKKSYENKGREVQLSIEKGTTLAIIDDLWKDHLRELDELKTSVQNASYEQKDPLLIYKFESFKI
;
A
#
# COMPACT_ATOMS: atom_id res chain seq x y z
N ASP A 1 7.42 -9.93 -8.79
CA ASP A 1 6.02 -10.29 -8.48
C ASP A 1 5.33 -9.22 -7.65
N TRP A 2 5.04 -8.08 -8.30
CA TRP A 2 4.34 -6.94 -7.72
C TRP A 2 2.83 -7.18 -7.58
N HIS A 3 2.31 -8.27 -8.15
CA HIS A 3 0.90 -8.65 -8.12
C HIS A 3 0.32 -8.84 -6.74
N ILE A 4 1.15 -9.23 -5.82
CA ILE A 4 0.75 -9.64 -4.49
C ILE A 4 0.48 -8.41 -3.63
N TRP A 5 1.22 -7.34 -3.89
CA TRP A 5 1.10 -6.07 -3.18
C TRP A 5 -0.23 -5.33 -3.39
N ILE A 6 -0.83 -5.52 -4.58
CA ILE A 6 -2.04 -4.79 -4.99
C ILE A 6 -3.31 -5.43 -4.42
N ARG A 7 -3.33 -6.74 -4.19
CA ARG A 7 -4.55 -7.46 -3.80
C ARG A 7 -4.94 -7.31 -2.33
N ASP A 8 -3.99 -7.14 -1.43
CA ASP A 8 -4.26 -7.20 0.01
C ASP A 8 -4.55 -5.87 0.69
N MET A 9 -4.39 -4.73 0.01
CA MET A 9 -4.97 -3.48 0.51
C MET A 9 -6.50 -3.51 0.60
N ASN A 10 -7.17 -4.43 -0.09
CA ASN A 10 -8.61 -4.64 0.06
C ASN A 10 -9.01 -5.34 1.38
N LYS A 11 -8.10 -6.03 2.06
CA LYS A 11 -8.39 -6.67 3.36
C LYS A 11 -8.35 -5.70 4.55
N CYS A 12 -7.68 -4.57 4.45
CA CYS A 12 -7.67 -3.55 5.50
C CYS A 12 -9.03 -2.86 5.73
N LYS A 13 -10.06 -3.17 4.94
CA LYS A 13 -11.41 -2.59 5.10
C LYS A 13 -12.26 -3.22 6.22
N THR A 14 -11.83 -4.25 6.93
CA THR A 14 -12.73 -5.04 7.80
C THR A 14 -12.43 -5.05 9.30
N THR A 15 -11.58 -4.19 9.83
CA THR A 15 -11.49 -4.04 11.29
C THR A 15 -12.14 -2.75 11.75
N ASN A 16 -13.45 -2.82 12.00
CA ASN A 16 -14.19 -1.83 12.79
C ASN A 16 -13.75 -1.89 14.25
N THR A 17 -12.72 -1.16 14.61
CA THR A 17 -12.49 -0.80 16.00
C THR A 17 -13.16 0.56 16.23
N THR A 18 -14.32 0.53 16.88
CA THR A 18 -15.03 1.71 17.40
C THR A 18 -14.20 2.37 18.49
N HIS A 19 -13.25 3.22 18.11
CA HIS A 19 -12.71 4.22 19.03
C HIS A 19 -13.54 5.50 18.89
N THR A 20 -14.29 5.80 19.95
CA THR A 20 -14.94 7.09 20.17
C THR A 20 -13.89 8.19 20.14
N MET A 21 -13.83 8.90 19.01
CA MET A 21 -13.03 10.13 18.90
C MET A 21 -13.70 11.24 19.70
N GLN A 22 -13.08 11.65 20.81
CA GLN A 22 -13.36 12.95 21.41
C GLN A 22 -12.82 14.06 20.49
N PRO A 23 -13.58 15.14 20.27
CA PRO A 23 -13.10 16.27 19.47
C PRO A 23 -11.98 17.00 20.22
N HIS A 24 -10.74 16.89 19.73
CA HIS A 24 -9.64 17.72 20.18
C HIS A 24 -9.79 19.14 19.63
N PRO A 25 -9.47 20.20 20.43
CA PRO A 25 -9.49 21.56 19.95
C PRO A 25 -8.52 21.76 18.79
N LEU A 26 -8.99 22.49 17.77
CA LEU A 26 -8.27 22.82 16.54
C LEU A 26 -6.89 23.42 16.88
N SER A 27 -5.84 22.64 16.68
CA SER A 27 -4.47 23.15 16.66
C SER A 27 -4.29 24.10 15.46
N PRO A 28 -3.46 25.16 15.59
CA PRO A 28 -3.26 26.11 14.50
C PRO A 28 -2.74 25.38 13.26
N LEU A 29 -3.35 25.72 12.11
CA LEU A 29 -3.02 25.23 10.77
C LEU A 29 -1.51 25.33 10.52
N HIS A 30 -0.82 24.20 10.67
CA HIS A 30 0.51 24.10 10.10
C HIS A 30 0.39 24.12 8.57
N PRO A 31 1.26 24.87 7.87
CA PRO A 31 1.29 24.82 6.42
C PRO A 31 1.45 23.36 5.97
N PRO A 32 0.77 22.93 4.89
CA PRO A 32 0.85 21.58 4.43
C PRO A 32 2.32 21.23 4.21
N ARG A 33 2.81 20.22 4.95
CA ARG A 33 4.17 19.69 4.72
C ARG A 33 4.21 19.23 3.27
N PRO A 34 5.24 19.62 2.51
CA PRO A 34 5.40 19.05 1.19
C PRO A 34 5.39 17.53 1.35
N LEU A 35 4.65 16.83 0.48
CA LEU A 35 4.63 15.36 0.41
C LEU A 35 6.04 14.86 0.06
N VAL A 36 6.90 14.81 1.06
CA VAL A 36 8.26 14.33 0.97
C VAL A 36 8.22 12.83 1.26
N GLY A 37 8.00 12.08 0.19
CA GLY A 37 8.00 10.62 0.26
C GLY A 37 6.77 10.02 0.93
N ILE A 38 6.31 8.90 0.43
CA ILE A 38 5.28 8.09 1.09
C ILE A 38 6.02 7.25 2.15
N ASP A 39 5.67 7.45 3.41
CA ASP A 39 6.19 6.58 4.47
C ASP A 39 5.34 5.30 4.52
N ILE A 40 5.89 4.22 3.99
CA ILE A 40 5.24 2.90 3.92
C ILE A 40 5.58 2.02 5.13
N SER A 41 6.36 2.52 6.09
CA SER A 41 6.84 1.72 7.23
C SER A 41 5.67 1.23 8.08
N ASN A 42 4.71 2.12 8.39
CA ASN A 42 3.54 1.75 9.18
C ASN A 42 2.70 0.69 8.47
N MET A 43 2.50 0.84 7.16
CA MET A 43 1.75 -0.14 6.38
C MET A 43 2.42 -1.53 6.42
N PHE A 44 3.74 -1.61 6.35
CA PHE A 44 4.46 -2.89 6.49
C PHE A 44 4.28 -3.49 7.87
N TYR A 45 4.40 -2.67 8.92
CA TYR A 45 4.23 -3.13 10.29
C TYR A 45 2.81 -3.66 10.51
N ASP A 46 1.80 -2.90 10.13
CA ASP A 46 0.39 -3.28 10.27
C ASP A 46 0.07 -4.56 9.48
N THR A 47 0.61 -4.70 8.27
CA THR A 47 0.41 -5.91 7.46
C THR A 47 1.09 -7.12 8.09
N CYS A 48 2.31 -6.97 8.62
CA CYS A 48 2.99 -8.05 9.35
C CYS A 48 2.19 -8.47 10.58
N SER A 49 1.63 -7.51 11.33
CA SER A 49 0.79 -7.80 12.50
C SER A 49 -0.45 -8.59 12.10
N LEU A 50 -1.18 -8.13 11.08
CA LEU A 50 -2.40 -8.81 10.62
C LEU A 50 -2.14 -10.25 10.16
N ILE A 51 -1.08 -10.48 9.39
CA ILE A 51 -0.73 -11.84 8.91
C ILE A 51 -0.32 -12.73 10.10
N TYR A 52 0.39 -12.17 11.06
CA TYR A 52 0.83 -12.90 12.23
C TYR A 52 -0.33 -13.26 13.17
N ASP A 53 -1.27 -12.32 13.39
CA ASP A 53 -2.46 -12.53 14.21
C ASP A 53 -3.35 -13.62 13.62
N ASP A 54 -3.62 -13.58 12.33
CA ASP A 54 -4.40 -14.61 11.63
C ASP A 54 -3.76 -15.99 11.76
N ALA A 55 -2.44 -16.07 11.66
CA ALA A 55 -1.69 -17.30 11.82
C ALA A 55 -1.74 -17.87 13.26
N LEU A 56 -1.69 -16.98 14.27
CA LEU A 56 -1.82 -17.38 15.67
C LEU A 56 -3.22 -17.89 16.00
N GLU A 57 -4.27 -17.20 15.52
CA GLU A 57 -5.66 -17.60 15.74
C GLU A 57 -5.97 -18.96 15.12
N ASN A 58 -5.47 -19.22 13.92
CA ASN A 58 -5.73 -20.45 13.18
C ASN A 58 -4.71 -21.57 13.48
N HIS A 59 -3.64 -21.30 14.21
CA HIS A 59 -2.50 -22.21 14.42
C HIS A 59 -1.94 -22.78 13.11
N ASP A 60 -1.89 -21.94 12.05
CA ASP A 60 -1.51 -22.32 10.69
C ASP A 60 -0.15 -21.74 10.29
N TRP A 61 0.91 -22.48 10.59
CA TRP A 61 2.28 -22.11 10.22
C TRP A 61 2.54 -22.14 8.72
N GLU A 62 2.01 -23.13 8.00
CA GLU A 62 2.22 -23.24 6.55
C GLU A 62 1.45 -22.15 5.80
N GLY A 63 0.21 -21.87 6.21
CA GLY A 63 -0.56 -20.74 5.70
C GLY A 63 0.14 -19.40 5.94
N PHE A 64 0.74 -19.21 7.11
CA PHE A 64 1.53 -18.04 7.44
C PHE A 64 2.71 -17.84 6.47
N LYS A 65 3.50 -18.89 6.21
CA LYS A 65 4.61 -18.81 5.25
C LYS A 65 4.13 -18.48 3.84
N LEU A 66 3.06 -19.12 3.40
CA LEU A 66 2.47 -18.87 2.09
C LEU A 66 1.97 -17.43 1.97
N GLU A 67 1.35 -16.89 3.02
CA GLU A 67 0.88 -15.52 3.03
C GLU A 67 2.04 -14.52 3.00
N MET A 68 3.12 -14.76 3.74
CA MET A 68 4.33 -13.94 3.68
C MET A 68 5.00 -13.97 2.30
N ILE A 69 5.04 -15.14 1.64
CA ILE A 69 5.51 -15.23 0.25
C ILE A 69 4.55 -14.48 -0.68
N ARG A 70 3.25 -14.62 -0.47
CA ARG A 70 2.22 -14.00 -1.30
C ARG A 70 2.26 -12.48 -1.21
N VAL A 71 2.38 -11.93 0.00
CA VAL A 71 2.31 -10.48 0.23
C VAL A 71 3.65 -9.79 0.02
N PHE A 72 4.72 -10.35 0.56
CA PHE A 72 6.04 -9.71 0.53
C PHE A 72 7.03 -10.35 -0.44
N ALA A 73 6.63 -11.44 -1.11
CA ALA A 73 7.52 -12.29 -1.92
C ALA A 73 8.79 -12.67 -1.15
N LEU A 74 8.62 -13.10 0.11
CA LEU A 74 9.69 -13.31 1.06
C LEU A 74 9.50 -14.63 1.78
N ASP A 75 10.53 -15.46 1.74
CA ASP A 75 10.59 -16.68 2.55
C ASP A 75 11.09 -16.34 3.96
N ILE A 76 10.49 -16.97 4.96
CA ILE A 76 10.76 -16.66 6.36
C ILE A 76 11.88 -17.55 6.87
N PRO A 77 13.00 -16.96 7.34
CA PRO A 77 14.13 -17.74 7.86
C PRO A 77 13.92 -18.23 9.30
N PHE A 78 12.80 -17.88 9.94
CA PHE A 78 12.50 -18.22 11.32
C PHE A 78 11.76 -19.54 11.42
N SER A 79 11.93 -20.26 12.54
CA SER A 79 11.15 -21.46 12.85
C SER A 79 9.82 -21.10 13.51
N GLU A 80 8.83 -21.98 13.38
CA GLU A 80 7.52 -21.85 14.05
C GLU A 80 7.67 -21.61 15.55
N ARG A 81 8.52 -22.41 16.22
CA ARG A 81 8.77 -22.29 17.66
C ARG A 81 9.37 -20.95 18.07
N GLU A 82 10.20 -20.38 17.23
CA GLU A 82 10.84 -19.09 17.49
C GLU A 82 9.85 -17.94 17.42
N LEU A 83 8.94 -17.96 16.45
CA LEU A 83 7.97 -16.89 16.27
C LEU A 83 6.77 -17.04 17.18
N PHE A 84 6.14 -18.22 17.26
CA PHE A 84 4.90 -18.42 18.02
C PHE A 84 5.10 -18.47 19.55
N ASN A 85 6.32 -18.73 20.02
CA ASN A 85 6.64 -18.62 21.45
C ASN A 85 7.20 -17.24 21.86
N ALA A 86 7.48 -16.36 20.91
CA ALA A 86 7.91 -15.00 21.21
C ALA A 86 6.73 -14.14 21.68
N ARG A 87 7.05 -13.03 22.36
CA ARG A 87 6.03 -12.02 22.63
C ARG A 87 5.53 -11.47 21.29
N HIS A 88 4.23 -11.21 21.21
CA HIS A 88 3.59 -10.68 20.00
C HIS A 88 4.37 -9.54 19.35
N ASP A 89 4.64 -8.46 20.12
CA ASP A 89 5.32 -7.28 19.61
C ASP A 89 6.75 -7.59 19.11
N ASP A 90 7.46 -8.49 19.79
CA ASP A 90 8.82 -8.89 19.42
C ASP A 90 8.82 -9.71 18.11
N ALA A 91 7.81 -10.57 17.94
CA ALA A 91 7.64 -11.36 16.71
C ALA A 91 7.29 -10.46 15.51
N VAL A 92 6.30 -9.57 15.68
CA VAL A 92 5.91 -8.61 14.64
C VAL A 92 7.07 -7.69 14.27
N GLN A 93 7.84 -7.22 15.27
CA GLN A 93 9.02 -6.37 15.01
C GLN A 93 10.09 -7.13 14.20
N LYS A 94 10.38 -8.39 14.51
CA LYS A 94 11.31 -9.20 13.72
C LYS A 94 10.86 -9.39 12.28
N LEU A 95 9.57 -9.63 12.06
CA LEU A 95 8.99 -9.75 10.73
C LEU A 95 9.09 -8.44 9.97
N PHE A 96 8.73 -7.33 10.61
CA PHE A 96 8.85 -6.00 10.03
C PHE A 96 10.30 -5.68 9.63
N ASP A 97 11.26 -5.92 10.50
CA ASP A 97 12.67 -5.65 10.23
C ASP A 97 13.17 -6.45 9.01
N LEU A 98 12.76 -7.71 8.90
CA LEU A 98 13.07 -8.56 7.74
C LEU A 98 12.44 -8.02 6.45
N VAL A 99 11.15 -7.71 6.49
CA VAL A 99 10.40 -7.18 5.33
C VAL A 99 10.99 -5.84 4.90
N TYR A 100 11.22 -4.94 5.84
CA TYR A 100 11.68 -3.58 5.54
C TYR A 100 13.13 -3.55 5.04
N SER A 101 14.02 -4.40 5.59
CA SER A 101 15.39 -4.52 5.08
C SER A 101 15.40 -5.07 3.65
N THR A 102 14.63 -6.13 3.39
CA THR A 102 14.51 -6.72 2.04
C THR A 102 13.93 -5.71 1.03
N TYR A 103 12.93 -4.95 1.45
CA TYR A 103 12.37 -3.88 0.62
C TYR A 103 13.43 -2.83 0.26
N LYS A 104 14.20 -2.35 1.25
CA LYS A 104 15.30 -1.39 1.01
C LYS A 104 16.34 -1.91 0.04
N GLU A 105 16.76 -3.15 0.20
CA GLU A 105 17.73 -3.79 -0.69
C GLU A 105 17.21 -3.89 -2.14
N ARG A 106 15.94 -4.30 -2.30
CA ARG A 106 15.30 -4.37 -3.63
C ARG A 106 15.22 -3.00 -4.29
N MET A 107 14.83 -1.97 -3.54
CA MET A 107 14.73 -0.60 -4.05
C MET A 107 16.10 -0.01 -4.39
N GLN A 108 17.10 -0.28 -3.58
CA GLN A 108 18.47 0.13 -3.89
C GLN A 108 18.96 -0.53 -5.18
N ARG A 109 18.72 -1.83 -5.35
CA ARG A 109 19.07 -2.56 -6.59
C ARG A 109 18.40 -1.95 -7.82
N ILE A 110 17.13 -1.57 -7.72
CA ILE A 110 16.43 -0.87 -8.81
C ILE A 110 17.13 0.45 -9.15
N SER A 111 17.50 1.24 -8.15
CA SER A 111 18.22 2.50 -8.34
C SER A 111 19.56 2.29 -9.04
N GLU A 112 20.32 1.29 -8.62
CA GLU A 112 21.62 0.93 -9.19
C GLU A 112 21.50 0.46 -10.64
N LEU A 113 20.48 -0.35 -10.96
CA LEU A 113 20.22 -0.82 -12.32
C LEU A 113 19.74 0.31 -13.24
N ALA A 114 18.94 1.23 -12.73
CA ALA A 114 18.40 2.35 -13.51
C ALA A 114 19.45 3.45 -13.77
N TYR A 115 20.38 3.66 -12.84
CA TYR A 115 21.32 4.79 -12.91
C TYR A 115 22.18 4.85 -14.19
N PRO A 116 22.77 3.76 -14.71
CA PRO A 116 23.54 3.81 -15.96
C PRO A 116 22.73 4.29 -17.17
N PHE A 117 21.44 3.92 -17.23
CA PHE A 117 20.54 4.37 -18.28
C PHE A 117 20.21 5.86 -18.13
N ILE A 118 19.89 6.29 -16.91
CA ILE A 118 19.65 7.71 -16.60
C ILE A 118 20.87 8.56 -16.92
N LYS A 119 22.06 8.11 -16.56
CA LYS A 119 23.32 8.81 -16.87
C LYS A 119 23.51 8.97 -18.38
N ARG A 120 23.31 7.90 -19.16
CA ARG A 120 23.42 7.95 -20.63
C ARG A 120 22.40 8.93 -21.22
N ILE A 121 21.17 8.94 -20.74
CA ILE A 121 20.14 9.85 -21.20
C ILE A 121 20.51 11.29 -20.86
N TYR A 122 20.95 11.55 -19.64
CA TYR A 122 21.34 12.88 -19.18
C TYR A 122 22.51 13.48 -19.98
N GLU A 123 23.54 12.66 -20.29
CA GLU A 123 24.74 13.10 -20.99
C GLU A 123 24.53 13.26 -22.51
N ASN A 124 23.67 12.46 -23.12
CA ASN A 124 23.51 12.41 -24.58
C ASN A 124 22.24 13.09 -25.10
N THR A 125 21.30 13.43 -24.23
CA THR A 125 20.01 13.99 -24.64
C THR A 125 19.59 15.15 -23.75
N ARG A 126 18.61 15.93 -24.23
CA ARG A 126 18.04 17.04 -23.45
C ARG A 126 16.64 16.71 -22.93
N TYR A 127 16.35 15.44 -22.70
CA TYR A 127 15.05 15.04 -22.14
C TYR A 127 14.93 15.51 -20.69
N ILE A 128 13.78 16.11 -20.38
CA ILE A 128 13.47 16.58 -19.03
C ILE A 128 13.01 15.39 -18.18
N ASN A 129 12.18 14.53 -18.77
CA ASN A 129 11.61 13.36 -18.11
C ASN A 129 11.86 12.10 -18.95
N VAL A 130 11.92 10.96 -18.29
CA VAL A 130 11.92 9.63 -18.90
C VAL A 130 10.79 8.81 -18.29
N ALA A 131 10.10 8.04 -19.12
CA ALA A 131 9.06 7.12 -18.69
C ALA A 131 9.56 5.68 -18.87
N PHE A 132 9.27 4.82 -17.90
CA PHE A 132 9.51 3.39 -18.02
C PHE A 132 8.27 2.61 -17.61
N PRO A 133 7.97 1.54 -18.33
CA PRO A 133 6.85 0.69 -18.00
C PRO A 133 7.21 -0.24 -16.83
N ILE A 134 6.32 -0.30 -15.84
CA ILE A 134 6.32 -1.32 -14.79
C ILE A 134 5.11 -2.19 -15.04
N THR A 135 5.31 -3.50 -15.06
CA THR A 135 4.20 -4.42 -15.29
C THR A 135 4.14 -5.48 -14.21
N ASP A 136 2.94 -5.85 -13.87
CA ASP A 136 2.60 -6.98 -13.01
C ASP A 136 2.21 -8.23 -13.84
N GLY A 137 2.40 -8.19 -15.17
CA GLY A 137 2.00 -9.22 -16.11
C GLY A 137 0.54 -9.12 -16.58
N LYS A 138 -0.31 -8.33 -15.91
CA LYS A 138 -1.71 -8.07 -16.29
C LYS A 138 -1.94 -6.62 -16.66
N LYS A 139 -1.39 -5.70 -15.85
CA LYS A 139 -1.48 -4.25 -16.06
C LYS A 139 -0.07 -3.68 -16.28
N THR A 140 0.03 -2.61 -17.04
CA THR A 140 1.27 -1.85 -17.21
C THR A 140 1.06 -0.43 -16.73
N LEU A 141 1.94 0.00 -15.83
CA LEU A 141 1.99 1.37 -15.32
C LEU A 141 3.20 2.08 -15.90
N ASN A 142 3.00 3.21 -16.57
CA ASN A 142 4.10 4.05 -17.03
C ASN A 142 4.50 5.04 -15.93
N VAL A 143 5.67 4.82 -15.35
CA VAL A 143 6.22 5.71 -14.33
C VAL A 143 7.11 6.74 -14.97
N VAL A 144 6.83 8.01 -14.70
CA VAL A 144 7.59 9.15 -15.22
C VAL A 144 8.51 9.67 -14.12
N THR A 145 9.81 9.83 -14.46
CA THR A 145 10.81 10.36 -13.53
C THR A 145 11.58 11.51 -14.18
N PRO A 146 11.93 12.58 -13.43
CA PRO A 146 12.76 13.67 -13.93
C PRO A 146 14.22 13.23 -14.06
N VAL A 147 14.78 13.35 -15.27
CA VAL A 147 16.14 12.87 -15.60
C VAL A 147 17.20 13.56 -14.76
N LYS A 148 17.13 14.89 -14.61
CA LYS A 148 18.11 15.67 -13.86
C LYS A 148 18.19 15.23 -12.40
N LYS A 149 17.06 15.14 -11.70
CA LYS A 149 17.02 14.70 -10.30
C LYS A 149 17.48 13.26 -10.14
N SER A 150 17.09 12.39 -11.07
CA SER A 150 17.50 10.98 -11.05
C SER A 150 19.01 10.83 -11.27
N TYR A 151 19.64 11.70 -12.03
CA TYR A 151 21.08 11.74 -12.21
C TYR A 151 21.78 12.25 -10.94
N GLU A 152 21.33 13.37 -10.38
CA GLU A 152 21.91 14.02 -9.19
C GLU A 152 21.88 13.10 -7.96
N ASN A 153 20.80 12.36 -7.76
CA ASN A 153 20.64 11.45 -6.61
C ASN A 153 20.90 9.96 -6.93
N LYS A 154 21.66 9.69 -7.99
CA LYS A 154 22.14 8.35 -8.37
C LYS A 154 21.02 7.31 -8.51
N GLY A 155 19.91 7.68 -9.10
CA GLY A 155 18.78 6.79 -9.36
C GLY A 155 17.72 6.72 -8.27
N ARG A 156 17.92 7.34 -7.10
CA ARG A 156 16.94 7.33 -6.00
C ARG A 156 15.58 7.93 -6.40
N GLU A 157 15.59 8.93 -7.29
CA GLU A 157 14.33 9.51 -7.79
C GLU A 157 13.50 8.52 -8.59
N VAL A 158 14.14 7.53 -9.22
CA VAL A 158 13.44 6.43 -9.91
C VAL A 158 12.63 5.63 -8.91
N GLN A 159 13.24 5.25 -7.79
CA GLN A 159 12.57 4.55 -6.69
C GLN A 159 11.35 5.34 -6.19
N LEU A 160 11.54 6.63 -5.85
CA LEU A 160 10.45 7.50 -5.37
C LEU A 160 9.33 7.65 -6.40
N SER A 161 9.67 7.70 -7.68
CA SER A 161 8.69 7.78 -8.77
C SER A 161 7.89 6.48 -8.89
N ILE A 162 8.51 5.32 -8.69
CA ILE A 162 7.85 4.01 -8.66
C ILE A 162 6.89 3.94 -7.49
N GLU A 163 7.35 4.22 -6.29
CA GLU A 163 6.53 4.21 -5.07
C GLU A 163 5.30 5.11 -5.23
N LYS A 164 5.52 6.35 -5.63
CA LYS A 164 4.46 7.32 -5.87
C LYS A 164 3.50 6.89 -6.96
N GLY A 165 4.02 6.44 -8.10
CA GLY A 165 3.20 6.03 -9.24
C GLY A 165 2.31 4.83 -8.91
N THR A 166 2.87 3.82 -8.24
CA THR A 166 2.14 2.63 -7.81
C THR A 166 1.05 2.98 -6.79
N THR A 167 1.39 3.77 -5.77
CA THR A 167 0.41 4.18 -4.76
C THR A 167 -0.74 4.98 -5.36
N LEU A 168 -0.44 5.94 -6.25
CA LEU A 168 -1.48 6.73 -6.91
C LEU A 168 -2.39 5.86 -7.80
N ALA A 169 -1.82 4.90 -8.52
CA ALA A 169 -2.61 3.99 -9.36
C ALA A 169 -3.55 3.12 -8.52
N ILE A 170 -3.10 2.64 -7.36
CA ILE A 170 -3.93 1.85 -6.44
C ILE A 170 -5.05 2.69 -5.84
N ILE A 171 -4.73 3.91 -5.38
CA ILE A 171 -5.73 4.85 -4.86
C ILE A 171 -6.78 5.15 -5.92
N ASP A 172 -6.38 5.39 -7.16
CA ASP A 172 -7.29 5.69 -8.27
C ASP A 172 -8.23 4.50 -8.56
N ASP A 173 -7.71 3.28 -8.61
CA ASP A 173 -8.52 2.07 -8.82
C ASP A 173 -9.51 1.85 -7.67
N LEU A 174 -9.05 1.94 -6.41
CA LEU A 174 -9.92 1.79 -5.23
C LEU A 174 -10.97 2.89 -5.15
N TRP A 175 -10.62 4.12 -5.53
CA TRP A 175 -11.55 5.24 -5.55
C TRP A 175 -12.64 5.05 -6.61
N LYS A 176 -12.30 4.55 -7.79
CA LYS A 176 -13.27 4.22 -8.84
C LYS A 176 -14.23 3.12 -8.40
N ASP A 177 -13.73 2.10 -7.71
CA ASP A 177 -14.57 1.02 -7.19
C ASP A 177 -15.51 1.55 -6.09
N HIS A 178 -15.00 2.35 -5.16
CA HIS A 178 -15.80 3.00 -4.13
C HIS A 178 -16.91 3.89 -4.73
N LEU A 179 -16.62 4.69 -5.74
CA LEU A 179 -17.63 5.50 -6.43
C LEU A 179 -18.70 4.64 -7.11
N ARG A 180 -18.32 3.50 -7.70
CA ARG A 180 -19.25 2.54 -8.31
C ARG A 180 -20.19 1.94 -7.26
N GLU A 181 -19.65 1.50 -6.13
CA GLU A 181 -20.43 0.97 -5.00
C GLU A 181 -21.40 2.02 -4.44
N LEU A 182 -20.99 3.29 -4.34
CA LEU A 182 -21.89 4.39 -3.95
C LEU A 182 -23.00 4.65 -4.95
N ASP A 183 -22.74 4.56 -6.25
CA ASP A 183 -23.77 4.72 -7.30
C ASP A 183 -24.78 3.55 -7.30
N GLU A 184 -24.30 2.33 -7.07
CA GLU A 184 -25.14 1.15 -6.89
C GLU A 184 -26.03 1.29 -5.64
N LEU A 185 -25.44 1.72 -4.51
CA LEU A 185 -26.19 2.00 -3.29
C LEU A 185 -27.26 3.06 -3.53
N LYS A 186 -26.92 4.17 -4.19
CA LYS A 186 -27.87 5.24 -4.53
C LYS A 186 -29.06 4.72 -5.33
N THR A 187 -28.81 3.83 -6.28
CA THR A 187 -29.84 3.22 -7.10
C THR A 187 -30.72 2.25 -6.29
N SER A 188 -30.13 1.44 -5.42
CA SER A 188 -30.85 0.49 -4.57
C SER A 188 -31.77 1.19 -3.56
N VAL A 189 -31.29 2.28 -2.98
CA VAL A 189 -32.04 3.06 -1.97
C VAL A 189 -33.25 3.79 -2.58
N GLN A 190 -33.20 4.17 -3.87
CA GLN A 190 -34.36 4.74 -4.55
C GLN A 190 -35.55 3.77 -4.57
N ASN A 191 -35.29 2.48 -4.63
CA ASN A 191 -36.32 1.45 -4.59
C ASN A 191 -36.91 1.23 -3.18
N ALA A 192 -36.17 1.56 -2.12
CA ALA A 192 -36.60 1.44 -0.74
C ALA A 192 -37.75 2.41 -0.36
N SER A 193 -38.02 3.40 -1.19
CA SER A 193 -39.14 4.31 -1.02
C SER A 193 -40.48 3.58 -1.00
N TYR A 194 -40.57 2.41 -1.63
CA TYR A 194 -41.79 1.56 -1.63
C TYR A 194 -42.05 0.91 -0.26
N GLU A 195 -41.02 0.84 0.63
CA GLU A 195 -41.15 0.24 1.96
C GLU A 195 -41.47 1.26 3.07
N GLN A 196 -41.82 2.49 2.74
CA GLN A 196 -42.11 3.58 3.68
C GLN A 196 -40.92 3.96 4.59
N LYS A 197 -39.71 3.63 4.18
CA LYS A 197 -38.45 4.03 4.87
C LYS A 197 -37.91 5.31 4.25
N ASP A 198 -37.20 6.13 5.05
CA ASP A 198 -36.54 7.32 4.54
C ASP A 198 -35.28 6.92 3.72
N PRO A 199 -35.28 7.12 2.39
CA PRO A 199 -34.16 6.73 1.54
C PRO A 199 -32.85 7.45 1.88
N LEU A 200 -32.94 8.70 2.34
CA LEU A 200 -31.75 9.48 2.69
C LEU A 200 -31.08 8.94 3.94
N LEU A 201 -31.88 8.51 4.91
CA LEU A 201 -31.36 7.91 6.14
C LEU A 201 -30.65 6.58 5.86
N ILE A 202 -31.27 5.74 5.04
CA ILE A 202 -30.67 4.46 4.61
C ILE A 202 -29.35 4.71 3.87
N TYR A 203 -29.36 5.63 2.90
CA TYR A 203 -28.14 5.97 2.15
C TYR A 203 -27.00 6.41 3.08
N LYS A 204 -27.28 7.28 4.05
CA LYS A 204 -26.28 7.74 5.02
C LYS A 204 -25.68 6.58 5.82
N PHE A 205 -26.49 5.67 6.32
CA PHE A 205 -26.00 4.55 7.12
C PHE A 205 -25.20 3.53 6.30
N GLU A 206 -25.70 3.18 5.10
CA GLU A 206 -25.03 2.19 4.28
C GLU A 206 -23.75 2.74 3.62
N SER A 207 -23.72 4.03 3.25
CA SER A 207 -22.51 4.65 2.67
C SER A 207 -21.32 4.71 3.62
N PHE A 208 -21.55 4.61 4.94
CA PHE A 208 -20.45 4.50 5.93
C PHE A 208 -19.83 3.10 6.00
N LYS A 209 -20.49 2.09 5.43
CA LYS A 209 -20.01 0.71 5.41
C LYS A 209 -19.21 0.38 4.16
N ILE A 210 -19.35 1.20 3.11
CA ILE A 210 -18.61 1.14 1.85
C ILE A 210 -17.27 1.84 2.01
#